data_4366de08b3ba8a359a5741c69e6c88fa
#
_entry.id   4366de08b3ba8a359a5741c69e6c88fa
#
_cell.length_a   1.000
_cell.length_b   1.000
_cell.length_c   1.000
_cell.angle_alpha   90.00
_cell.angle_beta   90.00
_cell.angle_gamma   90.00
#
_symmetry.space_group_name_H-M   'P 1'
#
loop_
_entity.id
_entity.type
_entity.pdbx_description
1 polymer ?
#
loop_
_entity_poly.entity_id
_entity_poly.type
_entity_poly.pdbx_seq_one_letter_code
_entity_poly.pdbx_strand_id
1 'polypeptide(L)'
;MARILRGEIRWADLNPVRGREQAGYRPVLILSHDIFNERSGTVIAMAITSQPQRASFPLTLEVQSKGLPKRSWIKISQIRTLSIERIGKKLGRILPEELSRVIEGFNEIIGA
;
A
#
# COMPACT_ATOMS: atom_id res chain seq x y z
N MET A 1 -6.93 -14.19 -14.81
CA MET A 1 -6.40 -12.95 -14.21
C MET A 1 -5.18 -13.27 -13.38
N ALA A 2 -4.15 -12.45 -13.50
CA ALA A 2 -2.94 -12.64 -12.70
C ALA A 2 -3.25 -12.45 -11.21
N ARG A 3 -2.63 -13.28 -10.37
CA ARG A 3 -2.81 -13.22 -8.93
C ARG A 3 -2.21 -11.93 -8.37
N ILE A 4 -2.88 -11.36 -7.38
CA ILE A 4 -2.39 -10.20 -6.65
C ILE A 4 -1.73 -10.73 -5.38
N LEU A 5 -0.44 -10.50 -5.24
CA LEU A 5 0.37 -11.10 -4.18
C LEU A 5 0.79 -10.08 -3.12
N ARG A 6 0.89 -10.55 -1.89
CA ARG A 6 1.42 -9.77 -0.78
C ARG A 6 2.81 -9.25 -1.11
N GLY A 7 3.05 -7.98 -0.81
CA GLY A 7 4.33 -7.32 -1.05
C GLY A 7 4.46 -6.67 -2.42
N GLU A 8 3.50 -6.91 -3.30
CA GLU A 8 3.50 -6.24 -4.60
C GLU A 8 3.12 -4.77 -4.45
N ILE A 9 3.73 -3.95 -5.30
CA ILE A 9 3.35 -2.55 -5.47
C ILE A 9 2.62 -2.48 -6.80
N ARG A 10 1.37 -2.00 -6.75
CA ARG A 10 0.49 -1.94 -7.92
C ARG A 10 -0.18 -0.59 -8.02
N TRP A 11 -0.52 -0.20 -9.24
CA TRP A 11 -1.44 0.92 -9.45
C TRP A 11 -2.81 0.56 -8.90
N ALA A 12 -3.50 1.55 -8.34
CA ALA A 12 -4.87 1.38 -7.87
C ALA A 12 -5.65 2.67 -8.00
N ASP A 13 -6.95 2.53 -8.28
CA ASP A 13 -7.89 3.64 -8.26
C ASP A 13 -8.43 3.77 -6.84
N LEU A 14 -8.07 4.86 -6.17
CA LEU A 14 -8.47 5.11 -4.79
C LEU A 14 -9.73 5.95 -4.66
N ASN A 15 -10.28 6.43 -5.77
CA ASN A 15 -11.52 7.20 -5.78
C ASN A 15 -12.75 6.28 -5.72
N PRO A 16 -13.89 6.74 -5.17
CA PRO A 16 -14.06 8.01 -4.46
C PRO A 16 -13.49 7.95 -3.05
N VAL A 17 -13.11 9.11 -2.52
CA VAL A 17 -12.61 9.25 -1.15
C VAL A 17 -13.37 10.33 -0.41
N ARG A 18 -13.21 10.38 0.92
CA ARG A 18 -13.82 11.42 1.77
C ARG A 18 -12.75 12.03 2.67
N GLY A 19 -12.85 13.35 2.84
CA GLY A 19 -12.00 14.06 3.77
C GLY A 19 -10.52 13.93 3.45
N ARG A 20 -9.76 13.44 4.43
CA ARG A 20 -8.30 13.35 4.34
C ARG A 20 -7.78 12.03 3.79
N GLU A 21 -8.65 11.20 3.24
CA GLU A 21 -8.22 9.96 2.61
C GLU A 21 -7.39 10.26 1.37
N GLN A 22 -6.37 9.42 1.15
CA GLN A 22 -5.53 9.54 -0.06
C GLN A 22 -6.38 9.24 -1.29
N ALA A 23 -6.36 10.15 -2.26
CA ALA A 23 -7.19 10.09 -3.46
C ALA A 23 -6.37 9.79 -4.71
N GLY A 24 -7.06 9.49 -5.79
CA GLY A 24 -6.51 9.40 -7.13
C GLY A 24 -6.03 8.02 -7.53
N TYR A 25 -5.48 7.94 -8.73
CA TYR A 25 -4.86 6.74 -9.28
C TYR A 25 -3.40 6.74 -8.83
N ARG A 26 -3.05 5.84 -7.92
CA ARG A 26 -1.76 5.87 -7.24
C ARG A 26 -1.20 4.48 -7.02
N PRO A 27 0.10 4.35 -6.78
CA PRO A 27 0.67 3.10 -6.30
C PRO A 27 0.14 2.77 -4.91
N VAL A 28 -0.05 1.48 -4.67
CA VAL A 28 -0.39 0.95 -3.34
C VAL A 28 0.50 -0.24 -3.05
N LEU A 29 0.75 -0.48 -1.77
CA LEU A 29 1.40 -1.70 -1.28
C LEU A 29 0.31 -2.70 -0.92
N ILE A 30 0.40 -3.90 -1.47
CA ILE A 30 -0.51 -5.00 -1.13
C ILE A 30 0.00 -5.70 0.12
N LEU A 31 -0.80 -5.69 1.18
CA LEU A 31 -0.45 -6.31 2.47
C LEU A 31 -1.04 -7.68 2.65
N SER A 32 -2.23 -7.90 2.12
CA SER A 32 -2.96 -9.14 2.34
C SER A 32 -2.41 -10.29 1.51
N HIS A 33 -2.49 -11.51 2.08
CA HIS A 33 -2.04 -12.72 1.41
C HIS A 33 -2.87 -13.03 0.18
N ASP A 34 -2.25 -13.69 -0.78
CA ASP A 34 -2.86 -14.07 -2.05
C ASP A 34 -4.12 -14.92 -1.89
N ILE A 35 -4.13 -15.85 -0.93
CA ILE A 35 -5.33 -16.67 -0.68
C ILE A 35 -6.49 -15.81 -0.22
N PHE A 36 -6.23 -14.86 0.69
CA PHE A 36 -7.26 -13.90 1.12
C PHE A 36 -7.75 -13.09 -0.08
N ASN A 37 -6.83 -12.56 -0.88
CA ASN A 37 -7.16 -11.73 -2.03
C ASN A 37 -8.06 -12.48 -3.02
N GLU A 38 -7.69 -13.73 -3.31
CA GLU A 38 -8.42 -14.56 -4.24
C GLU A 38 -9.83 -14.89 -3.73
N ARG A 39 -9.94 -15.26 -2.45
CA ARG A 39 -11.23 -15.69 -1.86
C ARG A 39 -12.18 -14.54 -1.59
N SER A 40 -11.65 -13.41 -1.15
CA SER A 40 -12.49 -12.27 -0.77
C SER A 40 -12.88 -11.36 -1.94
N GLY A 41 -12.11 -11.41 -3.02
CA GLY A 41 -12.26 -10.44 -4.12
C GLY A 41 -11.84 -9.03 -3.73
N THR A 42 -11.12 -8.90 -2.62
CA THR A 42 -10.59 -7.62 -2.14
C THR A 42 -9.13 -7.78 -1.75
N VAL A 43 -8.44 -6.65 -1.57
CA VAL A 43 -7.08 -6.63 -1.01
C VAL A 43 -7.04 -5.62 0.12
N ILE A 44 -6.14 -5.84 1.07
CA ILE A 44 -5.82 -4.84 2.09
C ILE A 44 -4.52 -4.19 1.66
N ALA A 45 -4.55 -2.86 1.52
CA ALA A 45 -3.47 -2.12 0.92
C ALA A 45 -3.22 -0.79 1.62
N MET A 46 -2.05 -0.23 1.39
CA MET A 46 -1.65 1.09 1.88
C MET A 46 -1.27 1.96 0.70
N ALA A 47 -1.74 3.20 0.69
CA ALA A 47 -1.40 4.16 -0.37
C ALA A 47 0.08 4.53 -0.31
N ILE A 48 0.66 4.76 -1.49
CA ILE A 48 2.04 5.25 -1.64
C ILE A 48 1.97 6.62 -2.30
N THR A 49 2.75 7.57 -1.82
CA THR A 49 2.81 8.92 -2.37
C THR A 49 4.26 9.33 -2.66
N SER A 50 4.46 10.13 -3.70
CA SER A 50 5.76 10.74 -3.99
C SER A 50 5.90 12.12 -3.34
N GLN A 51 4.87 12.61 -2.66
CA GLN A 51 4.92 13.88 -1.94
C GLN A 51 5.68 13.68 -0.62
N PRO A 52 6.70 14.52 -0.33
CA PRO A 52 7.40 14.44 0.95
C PRO A 52 6.42 14.53 2.12
N GLN A 53 6.65 13.70 3.13
CA GLN A 53 5.75 13.59 4.28
C GLN A 53 6.37 14.26 5.51
N ARG A 54 5.56 15.04 6.24
CA ARG A 54 5.96 15.63 7.52
C ARG A 54 5.95 14.58 8.62
N ALA A 55 4.92 13.74 8.61
CA ALA A 55 4.82 12.64 9.56
C ALA A 55 5.87 11.59 9.21
N SER A 56 6.53 11.05 10.23
CA SER A 56 7.51 9.98 10.08
C SER A 56 6.92 8.67 10.58
N PHE A 57 7.76 7.63 10.67
CA PHE A 57 7.38 6.35 11.24
C PHE A 57 6.80 6.56 12.66
N PRO A 58 5.69 5.89 13.02
CA PRO A 58 5.04 4.78 12.30
C PRO A 58 3.95 5.19 11.30
N LEU A 59 3.69 6.49 11.11
CA LEU A 59 2.63 6.92 10.21
C LEU A 59 2.99 6.77 8.75
N THR A 60 4.25 6.95 8.42
CA THR A 60 4.78 6.77 7.07
C THR A 60 6.13 6.07 7.09
N LEU A 61 6.50 5.49 5.97
CA LEU A 61 7.81 4.88 5.76
C LEU A 61 8.29 5.20 4.36
N GLU A 62 9.46 5.82 4.27
CA GLU A 62 10.09 6.04 2.97
C GLU A 62 10.57 4.73 2.39
N VAL A 63 10.34 4.50 1.10
CA VAL A 63 10.67 3.25 0.42
C VAL A 63 11.46 3.50 -0.86
N GLN A 64 12.30 2.52 -1.20
CA GLN A 64 13.17 2.56 -2.37
C GLN A 64 12.93 1.33 -3.24
N SER A 65 11.72 1.21 -3.77
CA SER A 65 11.41 0.13 -4.70
C SER A 65 11.85 0.52 -6.12
N LYS A 66 12.46 -0.42 -6.83
CA LYS A 66 12.87 -0.23 -8.22
C LYS A 66 11.71 0.09 -9.15
N GLY A 67 10.51 -0.36 -8.80
CA GLY A 67 9.32 -0.11 -9.62
C GLY A 67 8.73 1.28 -9.46
N LEU A 68 9.18 2.05 -8.47
CA LEU A 68 8.67 3.39 -8.23
C LEU A 68 9.58 4.42 -8.94
N PRO A 69 8.99 5.31 -9.76
CA PRO A 69 9.79 6.25 -10.55
C PRO A 69 10.39 7.38 -9.74
N LYS A 70 9.89 7.61 -8.53
CA LYS A 70 10.33 8.69 -7.66
C LYS A 70 10.49 8.21 -6.22
N ARG A 71 11.25 8.97 -5.43
CA ARG A 71 11.28 8.82 -4.00
C ARG A 71 9.85 8.82 -3.46
N SER A 72 9.51 7.83 -2.67
CA SER A 72 8.12 7.61 -2.27
C SER A 72 7.99 7.20 -0.81
N TRP A 73 6.80 7.39 -0.26
CA TRP A 73 6.47 7.05 1.12
C TRP A 73 5.21 6.20 1.15
N ILE A 74 5.26 5.13 1.92
CA ILE A 74 4.06 4.34 2.23
C ILE A 74 3.33 5.08 3.35
N LYS A 75 2.04 5.33 3.14
CA LYS A 75 1.19 5.96 4.16
C LYS A 75 0.56 4.86 5.01
N ILE A 76 1.28 4.43 6.04
CA ILE A 76 0.87 3.30 6.88
C ILE A 76 -0.50 3.57 7.52
N SER A 77 -0.76 4.81 7.91
CA SER A 77 -2.04 5.22 8.50
C SER A 77 -3.20 5.21 7.51
N GLN A 78 -2.92 5.09 6.21
CA GLN A 78 -3.94 5.08 5.15
C GLN A 78 -4.19 3.65 4.63
N ILE A 79 -4.23 2.70 5.55
CA ILE A 79 -4.58 1.32 5.22
C ILE A 79 -6.06 1.23 4.89
N ARG A 80 -6.40 0.46 3.85
CA ARG A 80 -7.80 0.29 3.44
C ARG A 80 -8.01 -0.99 2.65
N THR A 81 -9.26 -1.42 2.61
CA THR A 81 -9.68 -2.54 1.78
C THR A 81 -10.15 -2.02 0.43
N LEU A 82 -9.65 -2.64 -0.63
CA LEU A 82 -9.98 -2.25 -2.01
C LEU A 82 -10.51 -3.46 -2.77
N SER A 83 -11.55 -3.26 -3.58
CA SER A 83 -11.97 -4.28 -4.53
C SER A 83 -10.82 -4.58 -5.50
N ILE A 84 -10.65 -5.84 -5.87
CA ILE A 84 -9.62 -6.22 -6.86
C ILE A 84 -9.83 -5.52 -8.20
N GLU A 85 -11.06 -5.08 -8.50
CA GLU A 85 -11.36 -4.32 -9.71
C GLU A 85 -10.66 -2.97 -9.76
N ARG A 86 -10.25 -2.45 -8.60
CA ARG A 86 -9.52 -1.18 -8.51
C ARG A 86 -8.02 -1.35 -8.72
N ILE A 87 -7.53 -2.58 -8.73
CA ILE A 87 -6.11 -2.87 -8.78
C ILE A 87 -5.66 -3.04 -10.22
N GLY A 88 -4.64 -2.29 -10.58
CA GLY A 88 -4.08 -2.31 -11.92
C GLY A 88 -2.71 -2.99 -11.99
N LYS A 89 -1.89 -2.48 -12.89
CA LYS A 89 -0.60 -3.06 -13.25
C LYS A 89 0.36 -3.11 -12.07
N LYS A 90 1.12 -4.20 -11.97
CA LYS A 90 2.21 -4.33 -11.03
C LYS A 90 3.36 -3.39 -11.41
N LEU A 91 3.88 -2.67 -10.42
CA LEU A 91 5.02 -1.79 -10.57
C LEU A 91 6.31 -2.43 -10.06
N GLY A 92 6.21 -3.23 -9.01
CA GLY A 92 7.37 -3.85 -8.39
C GLY A 92 7.00 -4.58 -7.12
N ARG A 93 7.99 -4.80 -6.26
CA ARG A 93 7.81 -5.42 -4.95
C ARG A 93 8.54 -4.63 -3.89
N ILE A 94 7.95 -4.60 -2.71
CA ILE A 94 8.62 -4.03 -1.54
C ILE A 94 9.76 -4.97 -1.10
N LEU A 95 10.81 -4.41 -0.52
CA LEU A 95 11.88 -5.20 0.09
C LEU A 95 11.34 -5.87 1.36
N PRO A 96 11.80 -7.10 1.68
CA PRO A 96 11.34 -7.79 2.90
C PRO A 96 11.53 -6.97 4.17
N GLU A 97 12.65 -6.26 4.30
CA GLU A 97 12.95 -5.41 5.45
C GLU A 97 11.95 -4.25 5.57
N GLU A 98 11.57 -3.68 4.43
CA GLU A 98 10.60 -2.60 4.39
C GLU A 98 9.21 -3.10 4.76
N LEU A 99 8.83 -4.29 4.27
CA LEU A 99 7.55 -4.90 4.63
C LEU A 99 7.46 -5.14 6.14
N SER A 100 8.53 -5.65 6.75
CA SER A 100 8.59 -5.85 8.20
C SER A 100 8.40 -4.53 8.95
N ARG A 101 9.02 -3.45 8.49
CA ARG A 101 8.87 -2.13 9.10
C ARG A 101 7.45 -1.59 8.96
N VAL A 102 6.83 -1.83 7.82
CA VAL A 102 5.43 -1.41 7.60
C VAL A 102 4.50 -2.10 8.60
N ILE A 103 4.68 -3.41 8.78
CA ILE A 103 3.86 -4.18 9.72
C ILE A 103 4.10 -3.71 11.14
N GLU A 104 5.35 -3.47 11.52
CA GLU A 104 5.71 -2.92 12.82
C GLU A 104 5.02 -1.58 13.07
N GLY A 105 5.08 -0.68 12.08
CA GLY A 105 4.43 0.63 12.17
C GLY A 105 2.92 0.52 12.32
N PHE A 106 2.31 -0.37 11.56
CA PHE A 106 0.87 -0.60 11.67
C PHE A 106 0.51 -1.13 13.06
N ASN A 107 1.29 -2.06 13.59
CA ASN A 107 1.06 -2.59 14.94
C ASN A 107 1.15 -1.48 15.99
N GLU A 108 2.08 -0.54 15.86
CA GLU A 108 2.16 0.60 16.76
C GLU A 108 0.90 1.46 16.69
N ILE A 109 0.40 1.70 15.48
CA ILE A 109 -0.79 2.53 15.28
C ILE A 109 -2.02 1.92 15.95
N ILE A 110 -2.19 0.62 15.86
CA ILE A 110 -3.36 -0.07 16.42
C ILE A 110 -3.15 -0.57 17.85
N GLY A 111 -1.95 -0.41 18.39
CA GLY A 111 -1.64 -0.84 19.75
C GLY A 111 -1.41 -2.33 19.92
N ALA A 112 -1.03 -3.00 18.84
CA ALA A 112 -0.78 -4.45 18.89
C ALA A 112 0.68 -4.77 19.18
#